data_61c3e431e4ba9a989b936837bda007f9
#
_entry.id   61c3e431e4ba9a989b936837bda007f9
#
_cell.length_a   1.000
_cell.length_b   1.000
_cell.length_c   1.000
_cell.angle_alpha   90.00
_cell.angle_beta   90.00
_cell.angle_gamma   90.00
#
_symmetry.space_group_name_H-M   'P 1'
#
loop_
_entity.id
_entity.type
_entity.pdbx_description
1 polymer ?
#
loop_
_entity_poly.entity_id
_entity_poly.type
_entity_poly.pdbx_seq_one_letter_code
_entity_poly.pdbx_strand_id
1 'polypeptide(L)'
;MCIALALPFSTERLFKPLISTGLSPISQVIFPLTIFSNAVLFAAASGIYMFFHNIVWNVRHGGEIFEGTLASESFGKKILVLITGYKVSVAKLREKWHVYPMEDVDDAEGNSPRRKLVVVPKDEGRSEIVMRLSSAVENGKINEYVWATPGLPMLIFVTAGLIVSLLFGDIVWSMVSCVLG
;
A
#
# COMPACT_ATOMS: atom_id res chain seq x y z
N MET A 1 -19.43 1.67 -8.10
CA MET A 1 -19.57 0.22 -7.81
C MET A 1 -20.94 -0.33 -8.19
N CYS A 2 -22.05 0.36 -7.91
CA CYS A 2 -23.40 -0.11 -8.29
C CYS A 2 -23.61 -0.29 -9.79
N ILE A 3 -23.03 0.55 -10.64
CA ILE A 3 -23.13 0.43 -12.12
C ILE A 3 -22.43 -0.83 -12.63
N ALA A 4 -21.27 -1.17 -12.04
CA ALA A 4 -20.53 -2.37 -12.40
C ALA A 4 -21.26 -3.68 -11.99
N LEU A 5 -22.09 -3.62 -10.95
CA LEU A 5 -22.94 -4.73 -10.51
C LEU A 5 -24.25 -4.84 -11.31
N ALA A 6 -24.70 -3.75 -11.91
CA ALA A 6 -25.94 -3.72 -12.70
C ALA A 6 -25.79 -4.20 -14.16
N LEU A 7 -24.56 -4.40 -14.63
CA LEU A 7 -24.26 -4.79 -16.02
C LEU A 7 -23.89 -6.28 -16.26
N PRO A 8 -24.16 -7.25 -15.36
CA PRO A 8 -23.62 -8.59 -15.54
C PRO A 8 -24.22 -9.39 -16.69
N PHE A 9 -25.43 -9.07 -17.14
CA PHE A 9 -26.17 -9.90 -18.10
C PHE A 9 -26.11 -9.45 -19.56
N SER A 10 -25.58 -8.28 -19.84
CA SER A 10 -25.47 -7.75 -21.22
C SER A 10 -24.03 -7.65 -21.74
N THR A 11 -23.05 -8.04 -20.93
CA THR A 11 -21.63 -7.72 -21.16
C THR A 11 -20.90 -8.66 -22.11
N GLU A 12 -21.42 -9.83 -22.40
CA GLU A 12 -20.77 -10.75 -23.36
C GLU A 12 -20.53 -10.15 -24.74
N ARG A 13 -21.32 -9.13 -25.12
CA ARG A 13 -21.19 -8.47 -26.43
C ARG A 13 -20.56 -7.09 -26.40
N LEU A 14 -20.51 -6.45 -25.24
CA LEU A 14 -20.08 -5.06 -25.11
C LEU A 14 -18.57 -4.91 -24.75
N PHE A 15 -17.98 -5.89 -24.08
CA PHE A 15 -16.61 -5.78 -23.61
C PHE A 15 -15.74 -6.93 -24.10
N LYS A 16 -15.41 -6.93 -25.39
CA LYS A 16 -14.29 -7.71 -25.89
C LYS A 16 -13.00 -6.93 -25.61
N PRO A 17 -11.98 -7.54 -24.98
CA PRO A 17 -10.68 -6.90 -24.81
C PRO A 17 -10.14 -6.46 -26.19
N LEU A 18 -9.58 -5.25 -26.23
CA LEU A 18 -9.10 -4.67 -27.49
C LEU A 18 -7.87 -5.41 -28.06
N ILE A 19 -7.06 -6.00 -27.20
CA ILE A 19 -5.73 -6.52 -27.57
C ILE A 19 -5.61 -8.04 -27.34
N SER A 20 -6.32 -8.59 -26.35
CA SER A 20 -6.22 -10.01 -26.00
C SER A 20 -7.31 -10.85 -26.65
N THR A 21 -6.92 -12.03 -27.14
CA THR A 21 -7.83 -13.03 -27.71
C THR A 21 -8.32 -14.03 -26.66
N GLY A 22 -7.74 -14.05 -25.46
CA GLY A 22 -8.08 -14.97 -24.38
C GLY A 22 -9.20 -14.45 -23.48
N LEU A 23 -10.42 -14.97 -23.64
CA LEU A 23 -11.52 -14.71 -22.71
C LEU A 23 -11.41 -15.70 -21.54
N SER A 24 -11.26 -15.19 -20.32
CA SER A 24 -11.36 -16.04 -19.15
C SER A 24 -12.81 -16.51 -18.98
N PRO A 25 -13.06 -17.73 -18.49
CA PRO A 25 -14.40 -18.19 -18.16
C PRO A 25 -15.11 -17.28 -17.16
N ILE A 26 -14.33 -16.63 -16.28
CA ILE A 26 -14.84 -15.70 -15.25
C ILE A 26 -15.25 -14.36 -15.85
N SER A 27 -14.47 -13.82 -16.79
CA SER A 27 -14.77 -12.54 -17.43
C SER A 27 -16.04 -12.57 -18.27
N GLN A 28 -16.41 -13.73 -18.78
CA GLN A 28 -17.65 -13.94 -19.53
C GLN A 28 -18.89 -13.86 -18.64
N VAL A 29 -18.77 -14.28 -17.38
CA VAL A 29 -19.90 -14.34 -16.45
C VAL A 29 -20.00 -13.05 -15.61
N ILE A 30 -18.87 -12.55 -15.09
CA ILE A 30 -18.88 -11.44 -14.12
C ILE A 30 -17.69 -10.50 -14.41
N PHE A 31 -17.85 -9.56 -15.33
CA PHE A 31 -16.81 -8.56 -15.65
C PHE A 31 -16.29 -7.77 -14.43
N PRO A 32 -17.09 -7.34 -13.44
CA PRO A 32 -16.60 -6.72 -12.22
C PRO A 32 -15.57 -7.56 -11.45
N LEU A 33 -15.65 -8.88 -11.51
CA LEU A 33 -14.66 -9.74 -10.84
C LEU A 33 -13.32 -9.68 -11.56
N THR A 34 -13.29 -9.58 -12.88
CA THR A 34 -12.08 -9.36 -13.66
C THR A 34 -11.41 -8.03 -13.29
N ILE A 35 -12.20 -6.94 -13.14
CA ILE A 35 -11.68 -5.65 -12.68
C ILE A 35 -11.06 -5.78 -11.30
N PHE A 36 -11.75 -6.46 -10.40
CA PHE A 36 -11.29 -6.65 -9.03
C PHE A 36 -10.01 -7.50 -8.97
N SER A 37 -9.94 -8.62 -9.70
CA SER A 37 -8.75 -9.47 -9.73
C SER A 37 -7.53 -8.74 -10.29
N ASN A 38 -7.69 -7.98 -11.37
CA ASN A 38 -6.62 -7.13 -11.89
C ASN A 38 -6.22 -6.03 -10.91
N ALA A 39 -7.18 -5.40 -10.20
CA ALA A 39 -6.89 -4.40 -9.18
C ALA A 39 -6.08 -4.98 -8.01
N VAL A 40 -6.45 -6.18 -7.54
CA VAL A 40 -5.71 -6.91 -6.49
C VAL A 40 -4.29 -7.24 -6.97
N LEU A 41 -4.13 -7.66 -8.23
CA LEU A 41 -2.80 -7.91 -8.81
C LEU A 41 -1.92 -6.65 -8.75
N PHE A 42 -2.44 -5.47 -9.12
CA PHE A 42 -1.69 -4.22 -9.05
C PHE A 42 -1.38 -3.83 -7.59
N ALA A 43 -2.31 -4.02 -6.68
CA ALA A 43 -2.07 -3.77 -5.26
C ALA A 43 -0.96 -4.69 -4.72
N ALA A 44 -1.00 -5.97 -5.07
CA ALA A 44 0.05 -6.93 -4.68
C ALA A 44 1.41 -6.56 -5.30
N ALA A 45 1.44 -6.21 -6.59
CA ALA A 45 2.68 -5.77 -7.25
C ALA A 45 3.26 -4.51 -6.60
N SER A 46 2.42 -3.55 -6.20
CA SER A 46 2.88 -2.35 -5.49
C SER A 46 3.47 -2.71 -4.11
N GLY A 47 2.85 -3.64 -3.38
CA GLY A 47 3.37 -4.13 -2.09
C GLY A 47 4.73 -4.82 -2.23
N ILE A 48 4.89 -5.65 -3.26
CA ILE A 48 6.17 -6.30 -3.58
C ILE A 48 7.23 -5.25 -3.93
N TYR A 49 6.88 -4.25 -4.75
CA TYR A 49 7.78 -3.14 -5.07
C TYR A 49 8.23 -2.39 -3.81
N MET A 50 7.29 -2.03 -2.92
CA MET A 50 7.60 -1.33 -1.68
C MET A 50 8.51 -2.17 -0.77
N PHE A 51 8.26 -3.46 -0.66
CA PHE A 51 9.10 -4.37 0.10
C PHE A 51 10.56 -4.36 -0.39
N PHE A 52 10.79 -4.53 -1.69
CA PHE A 52 12.14 -4.49 -2.26
C PHE A 52 12.77 -3.09 -2.14
N HIS A 53 11.99 -2.04 -2.38
CA HIS A 53 12.44 -0.66 -2.21
C HIS A 53 12.96 -0.43 -0.78
N ASN A 54 12.24 -0.89 0.23
CA ASN A 54 12.62 -0.72 1.63
C ASN A 54 13.88 -1.53 2.00
N ILE A 55 14.04 -2.73 1.46
CA ILE A 55 15.27 -3.52 1.63
C ILE A 55 16.46 -2.79 1.02
N VAL A 56 16.34 -2.34 -0.23
CA VAL A 56 17.41 -1.61 -0.93
C VAL A 56 17.77 -0.31 -0.20
N TRP A 57 16.75 0.41 0.27
CA TRP A 57 16.95 1.63 1.05
C TRP A 57 17.76 1.34 2.33
N ASN A 58 17.38 0.30 3.05
CA ASN A 58 18.06 -0.11 4.28
C ASN A 58 19.52 -0.53 4.04
N VAL A 59 19.77 -1.30 2.97
CA VAL A 59 21.14 -1.69 2.60
C VAL A 59 22.01 -0.47 2.26
N ARG A 60 21.44 0.55 1.63
CA ARG A 60 22.17 1.77 1.24
C ARG A 60 22.48 2.71 2.40
N HIS A 61 21.58 2.80 3.39
CA HIS A 61 21.73 3.74 4.49
C HIS A 61 22.38 3.11 5.72
N GLY A 62 22.51 1.78 5.77
CA GLY A 62 23.02 1.02 6.90
C GLY A 62 22.11 1.18 8.13
N GLY A 63 21.93 0.11 8.89
CA GLY A 63 21.12 0.14 10.11
C GLY A 63 20.10 -0.98 10.16
N GLU A 64 19.36 -1.02 11.25
CA GLU A 64 18.25 -1.95 11.40
C GLU A 64 17.00 -1.41 10.71
N ILE A 65 16.22 -2.30 10.06
CA ILE A 65 14.95 -1.94 9.43
C ILE A 65 13.98 -1.35 10.45
N PHE A 66 13.93 -1.97 11.64
CA PHE A 66 13.14 -1.52 12.79
C PHE A 66 14.06 -1.31 14.00
N GLU A 67 14.31 -0.06 14.32
CA GLU A 67 15.25 0.35 15.37
C GLU A 67 14.57 0.48 16.72
N GLY A 68 15.32 0.20 17.79
CA GLY A 68 14.89 0.44 19.16
C GLY A 68 13.61 -0.31 19.56
N THR A 69 12.63 0.39 20.10
CA THR A 69 11.36 -0.22 20.56
C THR A 69 10.50 -0.77 19.44
N LEU A 70 10.70 -0.33 18.17
CA LEU A 70 10.01 -0.90 17.02
C LEU A 70 10.42 -2.35 16.74
N ALA A 71 11.62 -2.76 17.16
CA ALA A 71 12.08 -4.15 17.06
C ALA A 71 11.23 -5.13 17.88
N SER A 72 10.59 -4.68 18.95
CA SER A 72 9.69 -5.50 19.78
C SER A 72 8.25 -5.57 19.30
N GLU A 73 7.89 -4.79 18.26
CA GLU A 73 6.52 -4.81 17.69
C GLU A 73 6.19 -6.14 17.00
N SER A 74 4.89 -6.45 16.92
CA SER A 74 4.39 -7.68 16.31
C SER A 74 4.88 -7.87 14.88
N PHE A 75 5.26 -9.09 14.52
CA PHE A 75 5.71 -9.47 13.18
C PHE A 75 4.73 -9.07 12.08
N GLY A 76 3.42 -9.25 12.31
CA GLY A 76 2.38 -8.84 11.35
C GLY A 76 2.37 -7.34 11.08
N LYS A 77 2.54 -6.50 12.11
CA LYS A 77 2.64 -5.04 11.94
C LYS A 77 3.88 -4.66 11.14
N LYS A 78 5.02 -5.30 11.39
CA LYS A 78 6.27 -5.06 10.66
C LYS A 78 6.14 -5.38 9.18
N ILE A 79 5.54 -6.53 8.85
CA ILE A 79 5.28 -6.90 7.44
C ILE A 79 4.36 -5.88 6.79
N LEU A 80 3.25 -5.52 7.44
CA LEU A 80 2.32 -4.53 6.88
C LEU A 80 3.02 -3.20 6.60
N VAL A 81 3.84 -2.71 7.54
CA VAL A 81 4.59 -1.47 7.33
C VAL A 81 5.60 -1.61 6.20
N LEU A 82 6.26 -2.76 6.04
CA LEU A 82 7.22 -3.00 4.96
C LEU A 82 6.59 -3.00 3.56
N ILE A 83 5.36 -3.50 3.42
CA ILE A 83 4.68 -3.62 2.13
C ILE A 83 3.80 -2.40 1.79
N THR A 84 3.44 -1.57 2.78
CA THR A 84 2.56 -0.41 2.57
C THR A 84 3.23 0.93 2.85
N GLY A 85 4.35 0.93 3.55
CA GLY A 85 5.07 2.12 3.99
C GLY A 85 6.48 2.22 3.42
N TYR A 86 7.08 3.38 3.63
CA TYR A 86 8.47 3.68 3.30
C TYR A 86 9.05 4.66 4.33
N LYS A 87 10.38 4.72 4.43
CA LYS A 87 11.03 5.67 5.31
C LYS A 87 11.07 7.07 4.68
N VAL A 88 10.63 8.08 5.42
CA VAL A 88 10.59 9.48 5.02
C VAL A 88 11.10 10.38 6.14
N SER A 89 11.76 11.49 5.80
CA SER A 89 12.17 12.45 6.83
C SER A 89 10.94 13.17 7.39
N VAL A 90 10.96 13.45 8.69
CA VAL A 90 9.86 14.15 9.39
C VAL A 90 9.62 15.54 8.78
N ALA A 91 10.65 16.21 8.27
CA ALA A 91 10.52 17.47 7.55
C ALA A 91 9.61 17.33 6.30
N LYS A 92 9.86 16.31 5.46
CA LYS A 92 9.02 16.02 4.29
C LYS A 92 7.61 15.57 4.68
N LEU A 93 7.47 14.89 5.81
CA LEU A 93 6.16 14.47 6.33
C LEU A 93 5.29 15.68 6.72
N ARG A 94 5.90 16.76 7.23
CA ARG A 94 5.19 18.01 7.53
C ARG A 94 4.66 18.70 6.25
N GLU A 95 5.45 18.69 5.18
CA GLU A 95 5.09 19.35 3.91
C GLU A 95 4.01 18.59 3.13
N LYS A 96 4.04 17.25 3.16
CA LYS A 96 3.18 16.39 2.34
C LYS A 96 1.93 15.94 3.10
N TRP A 97 0.81 16.64 2.95
CA TRP A 97 -0.47 16.33 3.61
C TRP A 97 -1.03 14.93 3.30
N HIS A 98 -0.71 14.38 2.12
CA HIS A 98 -1.18 13.06 1.65
C HIS A 98 -0.31 11.88 2.12
N VAL A 99 0.72 12.14 2.92
CA VAL A 99 1.57 11.11 3.52
C VAL A 99 1.21 10.97 4.99
N TYR A 100 0.92 9.76 5.42
CA TYR A 100 0.46 9.45 6.77
C TYR A 100 1.56 8.75 7.57
N PRO A 101 1.85 9.19 8.81
CA PRO A 101 2.81 8.52 9.66
C PRO A 101 2.31 7.11 10.02
N MET A 102 3.20 6.13 9.95
CA MET A 102 2.99 4.76 10.43
C MET A 102 3.74 4.50 11.74
N GLU A 103 4.29 5.54 12.32
CA GLU A 103 4.90 5.56 13.64
C GLU A 103 4.28 6.63 14.50
N ASP A 104 4.24 6.36 15.80
CA ASP A 104 3.88 7.34 16.83
C ASP A 104 4.84 7.21 18.00
N VAL A 105 4.99 8.29 18.74
CA VAL A 105 5.81 8.36 19.94
C VAL A 105 4.90 8.61 21.13
N ASP A 106 4.86 7.64 22.06
CA ASP A 106 4.22 7.87 23.35
C ASP A 106 5.25 8.53 24.28
N ASP A 107 4.91 9.70 24.80
CA ASP A 107 5.64 10.31 25.92
C ASP A 107 5.28 9.52 27.20
N ALA A 108 5.81 8.29 27.30
CA ALA A 108 5.75 7.57 28.56
C ALA A 108 6.61 8.34 29.59
N GLU A 109 6.10 8.46 30.81
CA GLU A 109 6.80 9.01 31.96
C GLU A 109 8.10 8.23 32.23
N GLY A 110 9.14 8.53 31.45
CA GLY A 110 10.42 7.86 31.51
C GLY A 110 11.37 8.39 30.45
N ASN A 111 12.66 8.29 30.73
CA ASN A 111 13.75 8.91 29.96
C ASN A 111 13.94 8.41 28.52
N SER A 112 13.06 7.52 28.02
CA SER A 112 13.15 6.98 26.65
C SER A 112 11.77 6.98 25.98
N PRO A 113 11.58 7.73 24.88
CA PRO A 113 10.32 7.75 24.16
C PRO A 113 10.05 6.36 23.57
N ARG A 114 8.85 5.83 23.85
CA ARG A 114 8.42 4.55 23.28
C ARG A 114 7.84 4.78 21.90
N ARG A 115 8.53 4.34 20.86
CA ARG A 115 8.02 4.31 19.49
C ARG A 115 7.10 3.10 19.31
N LYS A 116 5.99 3.28 18.63
CA LYS A 116 5.05 2.21 18.28
C LYS A 116 4.65 2.30 16.80
N LEU A 117 4.36 1.15 16.18
CA LEU A 117 3.84 1.12 14.80
C LEU A 117 2.32 1.32 14.79
N VAL A 118 1.88 2.25 13.95
CA VAL A 118 0.47 2.54 13.65
C VAL A 118 0.16 2.01 12.26
N VAL A 119 -0.57 0.88 12.19
CA VAL A 119 -0.87 0.19 10.92
C VAL A 119 -2.03 0.86 10.18
N VAL A 120 -2.99 1.41 10.92
CA VAL A 120 -4.15 2.12 10.35
C VAL A 120 -4.01 3.60 10.69
N PRO A 121 -3.50 4.40 9.76
CA PRO A 121 -3.40 5.84 9.97
C PRO A 121 -4.81 6.43 10.07
N LYS A 122 -5.01 7.30 11.06
CA LYS A 122 -6.23 8.07 11.25
C LYS A 122 -5.98 9.51 10.80
N ASP A 123 -6.88 10.04 9.98
CA ASP A 123 -6.78 11.43 9.50
C ASP A 123 -6.82 12.43 10.66
N GLU A 124 -7.70 12.19 11.64
CA GLU A 124 -7.93 13.08 12.77
C GLU A 124 -6.72 13.24 13.71
N GLY A 125 -5.83 12.25 13.75
CA GLY A 125 -4.63 12.30 14.61
C GLY A 125 -3.34 12.66 13.87
N ARG A 126 -3.37 12.85 12.54
CA ARG A 126 -2.16 13.03 11.75
C ARG A 126 -1.29 14.21 12.22
N SER A 127 -1.91 15.38 12.39
CA SER A 127 -1.19 16.61 12.77
C SER A 127 -0.55 16.49 14.15
N GLU A 128 -1.23 15.85 15.09
CA GLU A 128 -0.71 15.60 16.43
C GLU A 128 0.46 14.62 16.43
N ILE A 129 0.36 13.51 15.68
CA ILE A 129 1.44 12.54 15.53
C ILE A 129 2.65 13.19 14.89
N VAL A 130 2.46 13.97 13.81
CA VAL A 130 3.56 14.68 13.13
C VAL A 130 4.22 15.70 14.07
N MET A 131 3.46 16.38 14.91
CA MET A 131 4.00 17.31 15.90
C MET A 131 4.83 16.57 16.96
N ARG A 132 4.33 15.45 17.52
CA ARG A 132 5.09 14.62 18.48
C ARG A 132 6.39 14.08 17.87
N LEU A 133 6.33 13.56 16.63
CA LEU A 133 7.50 13.08 15.90
C LEU A 133 8.51 14.21 15.66
N SER A 134 8.05 15.40 15.26
CA SER A 134 8.92 16.56 15.07
C SER A 134 9.64 16.97 16.35
N SER A 135 8.90 17.10 17.45
CA SER A 135 9.49 17.42 18.76
C SER A 135 10.48 16.35 19.24
N ALA A 136 10.19 15.07 18.98
CA ALA A 136 11.08 13.97 19.33
C ALA A 136 12.39 13.98 18.52
N VAL A 137 12.34 14.37 17.23
CA VAL A 137 13.55 14.54 16.39
C VAL A 137 14.34 15.78 16.82
N GLU A 138 13.69 16.92 17.05
CA GLU A 138 14.32 18.17 17.49
C GLU A 138 15.05 17.99 18.83
N ASN A 139 14.50 17.17 19.72
CA ASN A 139 15.12 16.81 21.00
C ASN A 139 16.16 15.69 20.89
N GLY A 140 16.48 15.21 19.70
CA GLY A 140 17.46 14.13 19.49
C GLY A 140 17.05 12.76 20.04
N LYS A 141 15.76 12.56 20.37
CA LYS A 141 15.25 11.33 20.98
C LYS A 141 15.01 10.21 19.96
N ILE A 142 14.78 10.56 18.68
CA ILE A 142 14.58 9.60 17.59
C ILE A 142 15.32 10.06 16.33
N ASN A 143 15.54 9.14 15.40
CA ASN A 143 16.14 9.45 14.10
C ASN A 143 15.20 10.31 13.23
N GLU A 144 15.78 11.08 12.31
CA GLU A 144 15.04 11.94 11.37
C GLU A 144 14.06 11.16 10.48
N TYR A 145 14.37 9.89 10.16
CA TYR A 145 13.58 9.05 9.28
C TYR A 145 12.58 8.19 10.04
N VAL A 146 11.31 8.31 9.64
CA VAL A 146 10.19 7.58 10.23
C VAL A 146 9.42 6.82 9.16
N TRP A 147 8.70 5.77 9.55
CA TRP A 147 7.82 5.04 8.66
C TRP A 147 6.56 5.84 8.35
N ALA A 148 6.24 5.94 7.08
CA ALA A 148 5.03 6.61 6.60
C ALA A 148 4.47 5.89 5.37
N THR A 149 3.18 6.05 5.11
CA THR A 149 2.50 5.49 3.96
C THR A 149 1.92 6.60 3.08
N PRO A 150 2.02 6.47 1.76
CA PRO A 150 1.23 7.34 0.89
C PRO A 150 -0.24 6.95 1.06
N GLY A 151 -1.11 7.93 1.24
CA GLY A 151 -2.56 7.71 1.25
C GLY A 151 -3.08 7.37 -0.15
N LEU A 152 -2.66 6.24 -0.71
CA LEU A 152 -3.13 5.80 -2.04
C LEU A 152 -4.57 5.28 -1.92
N PRO A 153 -5.56 5.99 -2.50
CA PRO A 153 -6.92 5.50 -2.50
C PRO A 153 -7.00 4.17 -3.26
N MET A 154 -7.70 3.17 -2.72
CA MET A 154 -7.99 1.90 -3.44
C MET A 154 -8.57 2.14 -4.84
N LEU A 155 -9.17 3.30 -5.04
CA LEU A 155 -9.72 3.73 -6.33
C LEU A 155 -8.69 3.73 -7.46
N ILE A 156 -7.42 4.04 -7.18
CA ILE A 156 -6.34 4.02 -8.18
C ILE A 156 -6.15 2.59 -8.72
N PHE A 157 -6.11 1.60 -7.85
CA PHE A 157 -5.96 0.20 -8.26
C PHE A 157 -7.19 -0.30 -9.01
N VAL A 158 -8.39 0.08 -8.56
CA VAL A 158 -9.65 -0.27 -9.25
C VAL A 158 -9.71 0.37 -10.63
N THR A 159 -9.30 1.63 -10.76
CA THR A 159 -9.26 2.33 -12.06
C THR A 159 -8.23 1.68 -13.00
N ALA A 160 -7.03 1.37 -12.50
CA ALA A 160 -6.03 0.66 -13.28
C ALA A 160 -6.53 -0.73 -13.70
N GLY A 161 -7.15 -1.47 -12.77
CA GLY A 161 -7.80 -2.76 -13.05
C GLY A 161 -8.86 -2.67 -14.11
N LEU A 162 -9.71 -1.63 -14.08
CA LEU A 162 -10.73 -1.38 -15.11
C LEU A 162 -10.08 -1.14 -16.50
N ILE A 163 -9.13 -0.21 -16.58
CA ILE A 163 -8.44 0.12 -17.84
C ILE A 163 -7.82 -1.14 -18.45
N VAL A 164 -7.11 -1.90 -17.63
CA VAL A 164 -6.44 -3.12 -18.08
C VAL A 164 -7.44 -4.21 -18.46
N SER A 165 -8.55 -4.34 -17.74
CA SER A 165 -9.62 -5.28 -18.11
C SER A 165 -10.25 -4.95 -19.44
N LEU A 166 -10.42 -3.66 -19.78
CA LEU A 166 -10.93 -3.23 -21.08
C LEU A 166 -9.95 -3.47 -22.22
N LEU A 167 -8.64 -3.32 -21.96
CA LEU A 167 -7.61 -3.48 -23.00
C LEU A 167 -7.20 -4.93 -23.19
N PHE A 168 -6.91 -5.64 -22.12
CA PHE A 168 -6.25 -6.94 -22.12
C PHE A 168 -7.13 -8.07 -21.56
N GLY A 169 -8.25 -7.75 -20.92
CA GLY A 169 -9.09 -8.72 -20.23
C GLY A 169 -8.53 -9.12 -18.87
N ASP A 170 -8.63 -10.42 -18.56
CA ASP A 170 -8.22 -10.98 -17.27
C ASP A 170 -6.75 -11.40 -17.32
N ILE A 171 -5.88 -10.53 -16.81
CA ILE A 171 -4.43 -10.81 -16.76
C ILE A 171 -4.14 -11.95 -15.77
N VAL A 172 -4.86 -12.00 -14.64
CA VAL A 172 -4.65 -13.04 -13.62
C VAL A 172 -4.92 -14.41 -14.22
N TRP A 173 -6.03 -14.55 -14.96
CA TRP A 173 -6.32 -15.79 -15.67
C TRP A 173 -5.26 -16.13 -16.72
N SER A 174 -4.83 -15.15 -17.49
CA SER A 174 -3.78 -15.34 -18.51
C SER A 174 -2.47 -15.81 -17.89
N MET A 175 -2.08 -15.27 -16.73
CA MET A 175 -0.90 -15.72 -15.98
C MET A 175 -1.08 -17.16 -15.45
N VAL A 176 -2.23 -17.47 -14.87
CA VAL A 176 -2.54 -18.81 -14.36
C VAL A 176 -2.51 -19.83 -15.49
N SER A 177 -3.13 -19.52 -16.63
CA SER A 177 -3.15 -20.41 -17.79
C SER A 177 -1.75 -20.62 -18.38
N CYS A 178 -0.89 -19.62 -18.33
CA CYS A 178 0.50 -19.75 -18.79
C CYS A 178 1.34 -20.68 -17.88
N VAL A 179 1.02 -20.71 -16.58
CA VAL A 179 1.76 -21.54 -15.61
C VAL A 179 1.23 -22.98 -15.56
N LEU A 180 -0.06 -23.17 -15.78
CA LEU A 180 -0.71 -24.48 -15.70
C LEU A 180 -0.78 -25.22 -17.03
N GLY A 181 -0.55 -24.51 -18.13
CA GLY A 181 -0.62 -25.05 -19.46
C GLY A 181 -0.37 -25.44 -20.37
#